data_baf057fb6aa1d19d269ccbe564c10adf
#
_entry.id   baf057fb6aa1d19d269ccbe564c10adf
#
_cell.length_a   1.000
_cell.length_b   1.000
_cell.length_c   1.000
_cell.angle_alpha   90.00
_cell.angle_beta   90.00
_cell.angle_gamma   90.00
#
_symmetry.space_group_name_H-M   'P 1'
#
loop_
_entity.id
_entity.type
_entity.pdbx_description
1 polymer ?
#
loop_
_entity_poly.entity_id
_entity_poly.type
_entity_poly.pdbx_seq_one_letter_code
_entity_poly.pdbx_strand_id
1 'polypeptide(L)'
;MINLGSPDSTSIPDVKRYLDEFLMDKRVIGKSYWFRWFLVKIIILNTRPRKSAKAYKKIWWKEGSPLIVLSKRLFNKVKKLVKIPVALAMRYGSMSIINGLKELHEIGVNEVIV
;
A
#
# COMPACT_ATOMS: atom_id res chain seq x y z
N MET A 1 9.63 -6.50 -6.33
CA MET A 1 9.89 -5.24 -5.56
C MET A 1 8.68 -4.92 -4.72
N ILE A 2 8.86 -4.65 -3.42
CA ILE A 2 7.76 -4.33 -2.48
C ILE A 2 8.03 -2.98 -1.82
N ASN A 3 6.97 -2.17 -1.65
CA ASN A 3 6.99 -0.95 -0.85
C ASN A 3 5.76 -0.91 0.07
N LEU A 4 5.68 0.10 0.93
CA LEU A 4 4.64 0.21 1.97
C LEU A 4 3.23 0.32 1.39
N GLY A 5 3.04 1.16 0.40
CA GLY A 5 1.75 1.49 -0.16
C GLY A 5 1.22 2.86 0.23
N SER A 6 0.06 3.19 -0.31
CA SER A 6 -0.60 4.49 -0.13
C SER A 6 -2.10 4.32 -0.42
N PRO A 7 -2.97 5.23 0.07
CA PRO A 7 -4.36 5.27 -0.37
C PRO A 7 -4.47 5.38 -1.90
N ASP A 8 -5.54 4.85 -2.48
CA ASP A 8 -5.77 4.92 -3.94
C ASP A 8 -6.11 6.34 -4.40
N SER A 9 -6.73 7.12 -3.53
CA SER A 9 -6.99 8.55 -3.75
C SER A 9 -6.96 9.32 -2.44
N THR A 10 -7.14 10.64 -2.52
CA THR A 10 -7.29 11.51 -1.35
C THR A 10 -8.73 11.60 -0.84
N SER A 11 -9.64 10.74 -1.34
CA SER A 11 -11.00 10.65 -0.84
C SER A 11 -11.03 10.10 0.58
N ILE A 12 -12.03 10.52 1.37
CA ILE A 12 -12.17 10.02 2.75
C ILE A 12 -12.37 8.49 2.79
N PRO A 13 -13.19 7.88 1.92
CA PRO A 13 -13.34 6.42 1.87
C PRO A 13 -12.05 5.68 1.58
N ASP A 14 -11.26 6.11 0.59
CA ASP A 14 -10.01 5.45 0.22
C ASP A 14 -8.95 5.58 1.33
N VAL A 15 -8.84 6.76 1.92
CA VAL A 15 -7.96 6.98 3.08
C VAL A 15 -8.41 6.15 4.28
N LYS A 16 -9.71 6.02 4.53
CA LYS A 16 -10.26 5.19 5.61
C LYS A 16 -9.91 3.72 5.40
N ARG A 17 -10.09 3.19 4.18
CA ARG A 17 -9.76 1.81 3.80
C ARG A 17 -8.26 1.53 4.01
N TYR A 18 -7.40 2.42 3.53
CA TYR A 18 -5.96 2.31 3.71
C TYR A 18 -5.54 2.35 5.18
N LEU A 19 -6.08 3.27 5.98
CA LEU A 19 -5.79 3.36 7.40
C LEU A 19 -6.26 2.12 8.16
N ASP A 20 -7.38 1.54 7.79
CA ASP A 20 -7.88 0.31 8.37
C ASP A 20 -6.90 -0.84 8.14
N GLU A 21 -6.54 -1.11 6.90
CA GLU A 21 -5.60 -2.17 6.53
C GLU A 21 -4.23 -1.97 7.21
N PHE A 22 -3.69 -0.76 7.15
CA PHE A 22 -2.39 -0.40 7.71
C PHE A 22 -2.35 -0.55 9.23
N LEU A 23 -3.33 0.01 9.95
CA LEU A 23 -3.33 0.03 11.42
C LEU A 23 -3.81 -1.27 12.05
N MET A 24 -4.54 -2.12 11.31
CA MET A 24 -4.94 -3.45 11.76
C MET A 24 -3.80 -4.47 11.66
N ASP A 25 -2.69 -4.17 10.99
CA ASP A 25 -1.52 -5.06 11.01
C ASP A 25 -0.86 -5.06 12.41
N LYS A 26 -0.64 -6.26 12.97
CA LYS A 26 0.01 -6.44 14.28
C LYS A 26 1.45 -5.92 14.33
N ARG A 27 2.10 -5.77 13.17
CA ARG A 27 3.45 -5.22 13.06
C ARG A 27 3.45 -3.69 13.22
N VAL A 28 2.33 -3.03 12.96
CA VAL A 28 2.16 -1.57 13.09
C VAL A 28 1.70 -1.23 14.51
N ILE A 29 0.66 -1.91 15.01
CA ILE A 29 0.20 -1.78 16.39
C ILE A 29 0.36 -3.12 17.09
N GLY A 30 1.47 -3.29 17.82
CA GLY A 30 1.87 -4.53 18.49
C GLY A 30 1.04 -4.92 19.73
N LYS A 31 -0.21 -4.45 19.83
CA LYS A 31 -1.15 -4.77 20.91
C LYS A 31 -2.04 -5.97 20.56
N SER A 32 -2.77 -6.50 21.55
CA SER A 32 -3.72 -7.58 21.34
C SER A 32 -4.73 -7.24 20.24
N TYR A 33 -5.28 -8.27 19.58
CA TYR A 33 -6.23 -8.07 18.47
C TYR A 33 -7.44 -7.22 18.89
N TRP A 34 -8.06 -7.52 20.04
CA TRP A 34 -9.26 -6.82 20.53
C TRP A 34 -8.98 -5.36 20.86
N PHE A 35 -7.84 -5.05 21.49
CA PHE A 35 -7.43 -3.68 21.75
C PHE A 35 -7.20 -2.91 20.45
N ARG A 36 -6.47 -3.51 19.49
CA ARG A 36 -6.20 -2.92 18.18
C ARG A 36 -7.49 -2.68 17.40
N TRP A 37 -8.39 -3.68 17.39
CA TRP A 37 -9.69 -3.58 16.75
C TRP A 37 -10.50 -2.41 17.32
N PHE A 38 -10.65 -2.33 18.64
CA PHE A 38 -11.35 -1.23 19.30
C PHE A 38 -10.74 0.11 18.97
N LEU A 39 -9.42 0.27 19.14
CA LEU A 39 -8.70 1.50 18.86
C LEU A 39 -8.87 1.95 17.40
N VAL A 40 -8.69 1.04 16.45
CA VAL A 40 -8.74 1.35 15.02
C VAL A 40 -10.19 1.57 14.56
N LYS A 41 -11.08 0.60 14.80
CA LYS A 41 -12.45 0.64 14.26
C LYS A 41 -13.33 1.69 14.93
N ILE A 42 -13.21 1.86 16.24
CA ILE A 42 -14.09 2.74 17.01
C ILE A 42 -13.52 4.16 17.12
N ILE A 43 -12.23 4.30 17.35
CA ILE A 43 -11.63 5.62 17.57
C ILE A 43 -11.02 6.19 16.29
N ILE A 44 -10.02 5.53 15.73
CA ILE A 44 -9.20 6.11 14.65
C ILE A 44 -10.01 6.30 13.37
N LEU A 45 -10.73 5.28 12.91
CA LEU A 45 -11.48 5.34 11.65
C LEU A 45 -12.70 6.26 11.68
N ASN A 46 -13.11 6.72 12.85
CA ASN A 46 -14.19 7.73 13.00
C ASN A 46 -13.65 9.16 13.12
N THR A 47 -12.40 9.34 13.55
CA THR A 47 -11.84 10.66 13.85
C THR A 47 -10.76 11.11 12.85
N ARG A 48 -9.90 10.19 12.39
CA ARG A 48 -8.70 10.52 11.61
C ARG A 48 -8.89 10.63 10.10
N PRO A 49 -9.79 9.92 9.39
CA PRO A 49 -9.79 9.87 7.92
C PRO A 49 -9.92 11.23 7.26
N ARG A 50 -10.78 12.12 7.78
CA ARG A 50 -10.93 13.49 7.25
C ARG A 50 -9.65 14.31 7.36
N LYS A 51 -8.97 14.24 8.52
CA LYS A 51 -7.71 14.96 8.75
C LYS A 51 -6.59 14.39 7.88
N SER A 52 -6.50 13.07 7.81
CA SER A 52 -5.51 12.39 6.96
C SER A 52 -5.73 12.65 5.48
N ALA A 53 -6.98 12.64 4.99
CA ALA A 53 -7.32 12.99 3.62
C ALA A 53 -6.87 14.42 3.25
N LYS A 54 -7.08 15.39 4.15
CA LYS A 54 -6.57 16.77 3.96
C LYS A 54 -5.05 16.81 3.90
N ALA A 55 -4.35 16.02 4.71
CA ALA A 55 -2.89 15.94 4.68
C ALA A 55 -2.39 15.30 3.36
N TYR A 56 -3.00 14.20 2.93
CA TYR A 56 -2.68 13.58 1.64
C TYR A 56 -2.88 14.54 0.47
N LYS A 57 -3.97 15.34 0.44
CA LYS A 57 -4.20 16.35 -0.62
C LYS A 57 -3.06 17.35 -0.78
N LYS A 58 -2.37 17.71 0.31
CA LYS A 58 -1.27 18.68 0.27
C LYS A 58 -0.02 18.16 -0.44
N ILE A 59 0.19 16.85 -0.42
CA ILE A 59 1.38 16.20 -1.00
C ILE A 59 1.06 15.42 -2.28
N TRP A 60 -0.21 15.36 -2.67
CA TRP A 60 -0.65 14.56 -3.80
C TRP A 60 -0.22 15.18 -5.13
N TRP A 61 0.36 14.36 -6.00
CA TRP A 61 0.75 14.81 -7.33
C TRP A 61 -0.39 14.62 -8.34
N LYS A 62 -0.26 15.23 -9.52
CA LYS A 62 -1.22 15.04 -10.61
C LYS A 62 -1.33 13.56 -11.04
N GLU A 63 -0.19 12.85 -10.98
CA GLU A 63 -0.11 11.42 -11.34
C GLU A 63 -0.57 10.49 -10.20
N GLY A 64 -0.83 11.00 -8.98
CA GLY A 64 -1.24 10.22 -7.82
C GLY A 64 -0.35 10.38 -6.61
N SER A 65 -0.35 9.38 -5.73
CA SER A 65 0.52 9.35 -4.55
C SER A 65 2.00 9.41 -4.95
N PRO A 66 2.81 10.33 -4.38
CA PRO A 66 4.25 10.40 -4.65
C PRO A 66 4.97 9.07 -4.42
N LEU A 67 4.61 8.33 -3.36
CA LEU A 67 5.19 7.03 -3.06
C LEU A 67 4.94 6.03 -4.21
N ILE A 68 3.71 5.95 -4.71
CA ILE A 68 3.35 5.06 -5.81
C ILE A 68 4.03 5.48 -7.11
N VAL A 69 4.02 6.78 -7.44
CA VAL A 69 4.64 7.31 -8.66
C VAL A 69 6.15 7.04 -8.66
N LEU A 70 6.84 7.33 -7.56
CA LEU A 70 8.28 7.08 -7.43
C LEU A 70 8.61 5.58 -7.48
N SER A 71 7.78 4.75 -6.83
CA SER A 71 7.94 3.28 -6.89
C SER A 71 7.80 2.75 -8.31
N LYS A 72 6.81 3.24 -9.08
CA LYS A 72 6.63 2.89 -10.50
C LYS A 72 7.80 3.37 -11.37
N ARG A 73 8.30 4.58 -11.13
CA ARG A 73 9.46 5.11 -11.86
C ARG A 73 10.72 4.28 -11.57
N LEU A 74 10.95 3.89 -10.31
CA LEU A 74 12.05 3.01 -9.92
C LEU A 74 11.88 1.62 -10.55
N PHE A 75 10.70 1.02 -10.44
CA PHE A 75 10.37 -0.26 -11.05
C PHE A 75 10.68 -0.30 -12.55
N ASN A 76 10.26 0.74 -13.29
CA ASN A 76 10.52 0.83 -14.73
C ASN A 76 12.01 0.93 -15.07
N LYS A 77 12.81 1.56 -14.21
CA LYS A 77 14.28 1.60 -14.37
C LYS A 77 14.90 0.23 -14.09
N VAL A 78 14.51 -0.42 -12.99
CA VAL A 78 15.02 -1.76 -12.62
C VAL A 78 14.68 -2.77 -13.70
N LYS A 79 13.42 -2.78 -14.18
CA LYS A 79 12.97 -3.71 -15.25
C LYS A 79 13.81 -3.60 -16.53
N LYS A 80 14.40 -2.44 -16.83
CA LYS A 80 15.31 -2.27 -17.99
C LYS A 80 16.71 -2.79 -17.73
N LEU A 81 17.15 -2.89 -16.47
CA LEU A 81 18.50 -3.28 -16.10
C LEU A 81 18.63 -4.79 -15.86
N VAL A 82 17.55 -5.46 -15.51
CA VAL A 82 17.57 -6.90 -15.19
C VAL A 82 16.89 -7.70 -16.30
N LYS A 83 17.41 -8.92 -16.55
CA LYS A 83 16.86 -9.85 -17.55
C LYS A 83 15.80 -10.81 -17.00
N ILE A 84 15.53 -10.73 -15.68
CA ILE A 84 14.54 -11.57 -15.01
C ILE A 84 13.20 -10.85 -14.90
N PRO A 85 12.05 -11.56 -14.86
CA PRO A 85 10.75 -10.96 -14.59
C PRO A 85 10.74 -10.22 -13.25
N VAL A 86 10.13 -9.04 -13.24
CA VAL A 86 9.99 -8.22 -12.02
C VAL A 86 8.56 -7.76 -11.91
N ALA A 87 7.98 -7.88 -10.72
CA ALA A 87 6.69 -7.28 -10.36
C ALA A 87 6.86 -6.21 -9.28
N LEU A 88 5.96 -5.22 -9.28
CA LEU A 88 5.85 -4.20 -8.24
C LEU A 88 4.59 -4.44 -7.41
N ALA A 89 4.75 -4.54 -6.11
CA ALA A 89 3.66 -4.72 -5.18
C ALA A 89 3.77 -3.77 -3.97
N MET A 90 2.66 -3.58 -3.29
CA MET A 90 2.56 -2.78 -2.07
C MET A 90 2.10 -3.67 -0.91
N ARG A 91 2.61 -3.37 0.27
CA ARG A 91 2.20 -4.05 1.50
C ARG A 91 0.73 -3.79 1.81
N TYR A 92 0.27 -2.54 1.58
CA TYR A 92 -1.09 -2.08 1.84
C TYR A 92 -1.63 -1.33 0.62
N GLY A 93 -2.95 -1.40 0.42
CA GLY A 93 -3.65 -0.79 -0.69
C GLY A 93 -3.88 -1.73 -1.87
N SER A 94 -4.33 -1.17 -3.00
CA SER A 94 -4.83 -1.95 -4.14
C SER A 94 -3.78 -2.77 -4.88
N MET A 95 -2.51 -2.32 -4.91
CA MET A 95 -1.39 -3.03 -5.55
C MET A 95 -0.83 -4.13 -4.64
N SER A 96 -1.64 -5.11 -4.27
CA SER A 96 -1.29 -6.10 -3.24
C SER A 96 -0.14 -7.04 -3.65
N ILE A 97 0.57 -7.58 -2.64
CA ILE A 97 1.61 -8.60 -2.85
C ILE A 97 1.05 -9.83 -3.56
N ILE A 98 -0.19 -10.23 -3.24
CA ILE A 98 -0.86 -11.36 -3.88
C ILE A 98 -1.02 -11.13 -5.38
N ASN A 99 -1.40 -9.92 -5.80
CA ASN A 99 -1.53 -9.59 -7.22
C ASN A 99 -0.17 -9.61 -7.93
N GLY A 100 0.88 -9.08 -7.31
CA GLY A 100 2.23 -9.15 -7.87
C GLY A 100 2.77 -10.58 -7.99
N LEU A 101 2.45 -11.47 -7.04
CA LEU A 101 2.80 -12.89 -7.13
C LEU A 101 2.02 -13.62 -8.23
N LYS A 102 0.72 -13.31 -8.40
CA LYS A 102 -0.10 -13.87 -9.49
C LYS A 102 0.45 -13.45 -10.86
N GLU A 103 0.79 -12.17 -11.04
CA GLU A 103 1.41 -11.67 -12.28
C GLU A 103 2.69 -12.47 -12.64
N LEU A 104 3.56 -12.74 -11.66
CA LEU A 104 4.77 -13.54 -11.88
C LEU A 104 4.45 -15.01 -12.16
N HIS A 105 3.48 -15.60 -11.49
CA HIS A 105 3.07 -16.99 -11.69
C HIS A 105 2.48 -17.20 -13.10
N GLU A 106 1.65 -16.30 -13.58
CA GLU A 106 1.02 -16.37 -14.91
C GLU A 106 2.04 -16.38 -16.06
N ILE A 107 3.23 -15.83 -15.86
CA ILE A 107 4.35 -15.86 -16.83
C ILE A 107 5.34 -17.00 -16.56
N GLY A 108 4.97 -17.97 -15.71
CA GLY A 108 5.75 -19.20 -15.47
C GLY A 108 6.86 -19.09 -14.44
N VAL A 109 6.88 -18.05 -13.59
CA VAL A 109 7.85 -17.93 -12.50
C VAL A 109 7.45 -18.83 -11.33
N ASN A 110 8.34 -19.76 -10.95
CA ASN A 110 8.12 -20.71 -9.85
C ASN A 110 8.85 -20.32 -8.56
N GLU A 111 9.86 -19.46 -8.64
CA GLU A 111 10.64 -18.99 -7.50
C GLU A 111 10.74 -17.46 -7.51
N VAL A 112 10.52 -16.83 -6.37
CA VAL A 112 10.50 -15.37 -6.24
C VAL A 112 11.44 -14.93 -5.12
N ILE A 113 12.32 -13.99 -5.45
CA ILE A 113 13.18 -13.29 -4.49
C ILE A 113 12.51 -11.95 -4.15
N VAL A 114 12.35 -11.66 -2.85
CA VAL A 114 11.71 -10.43 -2.34
C VAL A 114 12.72 -9.55 -1.61
#